data_f71be3e7cfa8fc6683f5fd041d3e89cf
#
_entry.id   f71be3e7cfa8fc6683f5fd041d3e89cf
#
_cell.length_a   1.000
_cell.length_b   1.000
_cell.length_c   1.000
_cell.angle_alpha   90.00
_cell.angle_beta   90.00
_cell.angle_gamma   90.00
#
_symmetry.space_group_name_H-M   'P 1'
#
loop_
_entity.id
_entity.type
_entity.pdbx_description
1 polymer ?
#
loop_
_entity_poly.entity_id
_entity_poly.type
_entity_poly.pdbx_seq_one_letter_code
_entity_poly.pdbx_strand_id
1 'polypeptide(L)'
;MSKPISIAQTNLMDPATAPAEIDRVLQACYVNSRPVYIQLPADMVMEEADAKLLDTPIIVEPPPSDHETENLAAELILRKLYAAKRPTLLLDAGAQRHRVESLTENFARKTGLPTFITPMGKGVANEESPLFAGIYIGKGSEEDVRTRIEESDLVITIGNVKSDVNSFGFSYRVSRLSSVDLHFDHVVMDCAKFENVYMKWLLERLVKEVDPSKLTMEKVETPLRKSLELTNGHTTTQDVTHDWLWPRMSSWLKSGDVVVTETGTSFVGIWETRFPTGVQAINQTLWSSIGYGVGAAQGAALAMKTSGGLRRTICFEGDGKYRAAHTFMSSPY
;
A
#
# COMPACT_ATOMS: atom_id res chain seq x y z
N MET A 1 -0.72 -28.51 9.30
CA MET A 1 -1.16 -28.06 7.97
C MET A 1 -0.91 -26.57 7.72
N SER A 2 -1.04 -25.66 8.69
CA SER A 2 -0.85 -24.20 8.53
C SER A 2 0.59 -23.74 8.29
N LYS A 3 1.59 -24.51 8.70
CA LYS A 3 3.02 -24.14 8.66
C LYS A 3 3.53 -23.63 7.29
N PRO A 4 3.14 -24.19 6.14
CA PRO A 4 3.61 -23.68 4.84
C PRO A 4 3.00 -22.34 4.40
N ILE A 5 1.89 -21.92 5.02
CA ILE A 5 1.11 -20.74 4.61
C ILE A 5 1.09 -19.63 5.68
N SER A 6 1.80 -19.82 6.80
CA SER A 6 1.85 -18.83 7.88
C SER A 6 3.28 -18.65 8.39
N ILE A 7 3.62 -17.41 8.78
CA ILE A 7 4.98 -17.07 9.23
C ILE A 7 5.25 -17.52 10.66
N ALA A 8 4.23 -17.58 11.49
CA ALA A 8 4.30 -18.08 12.86
C ALA A 8 3.05 -18.87 13.21
N GLN A 9 3.22 -19.86 14.09
CA GLN A 9 2.12 -20.67 14.59
C GLN A 9 2.31 -20.90 16.08
N THR A 10 1.19 -21.12 16.78
CA THR A 10 1.18 -21.63 18.14
C THR A 10 -0.02 -22.53 18.39
N ASN A 11 0.11 -23.43 19.36
CA ASN A 11 -0.96 -24.23 19.90
C ASN A 11 -1.02 -23.92 21.42
N LEU A 12 -2.10 -23.32 21.84
CA LEU A 12 -2.27 -22.85 23.21
C LEU A 12 -2.67 -24.01 24.13
N MET A 13 -1.67 -24.68 24.72
CA MET A 13 -1.87 -25.88 25.56
C MET A 13 -1.68 -25.60 27.05
N ASP A 14 -1.17 -24.44 27.43
CA ASP A 14 -0.84 -24.08 28.80
C ASP A 14 -1.26 -22.63 29.08
N PRO A 15 -2.18 -22.36 30.03
CA PRO A 15 -2.63 -21.03 30.37
C PRO A 15 -1.49 -20.07 30.79
N ALA A 16 -0.44 -20.61 31.41
CA ALA A 16 0.69 -19.82 31.90
C ALA A 16 1.53 -19.22 30.75
N THR A 17 1.64 -19.92 29.63
CA THR A 17 2.43 -19.48 28.45
C THR A 17 1.58 -18.89 27.34
N ALA A 18 0.27 -19.12 27.34
CA ALA A 18 -0.65 -18.72 26.28
C ALA A 18 -0.56 -17.21 25.94
N PRO A 19 -0.56 -16.26 26.91
CA PRO A 19 -0.46 -14.83 26.59
C PRO A 19 0.81 -14.46 25.83
N ALA A 20 1.97 -14.97 26.25
CA ALA A 20 3.24 -14.69 25.61
C ALA A 20 3.33 -15.28 24.17
N GLU A 21 2.76 -16.47 23.99
CA GLU A 21 2.67 -17.11 22.68
C GLU A 21 1.73 -16.36 21.71
N ILE A 22 0.61 -15.83 22.22
CA ILE A 22 -0.29 -14.98 21.43
C ILE A 22 0.45 -13.72 20.99
N ASP A 23 1.10 -13.02 21.91
CA ASP A 23 1.85 -11.79 21.62
C ASP A 23 2.95 -12.03 20.60
N ARG A 24 3.74 -13.09 20.78
CA ARG A 24 4.79 -13.49 19.83
C ARG A 24 4.25 -13.70 18.40
N VAL A 25 3.14 -14.40 18.29
CA VAL A 25 2.54 -14.71 17.00
C VAL A 25 1.90 -13.47 16.37
N LEU A 26 1.20 -12.65 17.17
CA LEU A 26 0.65 -11.37 16.70
C LEU A 26 1.75 -10.40 16.28
N GLN A 27 2.84 -10.29 17.04
CA GLN A 27 4.00 -9.49 16.64
C GLN A 27 4.54 -9.92 15.29
N ALA A 28 4.73 -11.22 15.06
CA ALA A 28 5.17 -11.74 13.77
C ALA A 28 4.21 -11.38 12.62
N CYS A 29 2.90 -11.43 12.87
CA CYS A 29 1.88 -11.03 11.92
C CYS A 29 2.02 -9.55 11.53
N TYR A 30 2.08 -8.67 12.53
CA TYR A 30 2.14 -7.22 12.32
C TYR A 30 3.44 -6.78 11.65
N VAL A 31 4.59 -7.24 12.16
CA VAL A 31 5.91 -6.85 11.65
C VAL A 31 6.08 -7.27 10.20
N ASN A 32 5.70 -8.50 9.87
CA ASN A 32 5.94 -9.05 8.54
C ASN A 32 4.76 -8.86 7.57
N SER A 33 3.61 -8.39 8.04
CA SER A 33 2.35 -8.32 7.24
C SER A 33 2.03 -9.66 6.57
N ARG A 34 2.16 -10.76 7.32
CA ARG A 34 1.98 -12.15 6.86
C ARG A 34 0.97 -12.87 7.76
N PRO A 35 0.24 -13.86 7.22
CA PRO A 35 -0.69 -14.65 8.01
C PRO A 35 0.02 -15.45 9.09
N VAL A 36 -0.67 -15.64 10.20
CA VAL A 36 -0.26 -16.49 11.33
C VAL A 36 -1.36 -17.47 11.68
N TYR A 37 -1.05 -18.46 12.49
CA TYR A 37 -2.01 -19.46 12.94
C TYR A 37 -1.95 -19.63 14.44
N ILE A 38 -3.09 -19.44 15.11
CA ILE A 38 -3.26 -19.69 16.56
C ILE A 38 -4.32 -20.79 16.70
N GLN A 39 -3.93 -21.91 17.28
CA GLN A 39 -4.86 -22.98 17.65
C GLN A 39 -5.23 -22.81 19.12
N LEU A 40 -6.54 -22.64 19.35
CA LEU A 40 -7.13 -22.63 20.69
C LEU A 40 -7.91 -23.92 20.91
N PRO A 41 -7.40 -24.89 21.69
CA PRO A 41 -8.14 -26.09 22.06
C PRO A 41 -9.38 -25.78 22.87
N ALA A 42 -10.42 -26.60 22.75
CA ALA A 42 -11.72 -26.34 23.37
C ALA A 42 -11.67 -26.32 24.91
N ASP A 43 -10.79 -27.10 25.50
CA ASP A 43 -10.55 -27.17 26.94
C ASP A 43 -9.82 -25.93 27.48
N MET A 44 -9.11 -25.21 26.61
CA MET A 44 -8.41 -23.97 26.98
C MET A 44 -9.28 -22.71 26.92
N VAL A 45 -10.47 -22.77 26.31
CA VAL A 45 -11.31 -21.58 26.06
C VAL A 45 -11.74 -20.87 27.35
N MET A 46 -11.96 -21.63 28.41
CA MET A 46 -12.44 -21.13 29.70
C MET A 46 -11.33 -21.04 30.74
N GLU A 47 -10.08 -21.34 30.38
CA GLU A 47 -8.96 -21.22 31.30
C GLU A 47 -8.61 -19.75 31.58
N GLU A 48 -8.26 -19.45 32.81
CA GLU A 48 -7.82 -18.12 33.24
C GLU A 48 -6.32 -17.96 33.00
N ALA A 49 -5.91 -16.79 32.52
CA ALA A 49 -4.51 -16.43 32.26
C ALA A 49 -4.15 -15.10 32.92
N ASP A 50 -2.86 -14.88 33.18
CA ASP A 50 -2.36 -13.60 33.75
C ASP A 50 -2.55 -12.46 32.76
N ALA A 51 -3.30 -11.44 33.16
CA ALA A 51 -3.59 -10.28 32.33
C ALA A 51 -2.44 -9.25 32.25
N LYS A 52 -1.34 -9.43 32.99
CA LYS A 52 -0.24 -8.44 33.06
C LYS A 52 0.37 -8.09 31.70
N LEU A 53 0.38 -9.03 30.76
CA LEU A 53 0.90 -8.74 29.42
C LEU A 53 0.05 -7.76 28.64
N LEU A 54 -1.25 -7.59 28.98
CA LEU A 54 -2.11 -6.58 28.34
C LEU A 54 -1.65 -5.14 28.63
N ASP A 55 -0.89 -4.92 29.70
CA ASP A 55 -0.32 -3.61 30.04
C ASP A 55 0.94 -3.27 29.22
N THR A 56 1.49 -4.24 28.49
CA THR A 56 2.69 -4.08 27.69
C THR A 56 2.34 -4.13 26.20
N PRO A 57 2.43 -3.01 25.48
CA PRO A 57 2.15 -3.01 24.04
C PRO A 57 3.05 -3.94 23.24
N ILE A 58 2.48 -4.66 22.29
CA ILE A 58 3.26 -5.50 21.34
C ILE A 58 4.13 -4.57 20.49
N ILE A 59 5.43 -4.89 20.41
CA ILE A 59 6.36 -4.16 19.55
C ILE A 59 6.07 -4.51 18.09
N VAL A 60 5.68 -3.51 17.30
CA VAL A 60 5.31 -3.68 15.89
C VAL A 60 6.34 -3.10 14.92
N GLU A 61 7.50 -2.70 15.44
CA GLU A 61 8.60 -2.20 14.63
C GLU A 61 9.39 -3.34 13.99
N PRO A 62 9.90 -3.15 12.75
CA PRO A 62 10.81 -4.12 12.15
C PRO A 62 12.11 -4.21 12.95
N PRO A 63 12.81 -5.35 12.91
CA PRO A 63 14.15 -5.45 13.47
C PRO A 63 15.09 -4.40 12.89
N PRO A 64 16.18 -4.03 13.59
CA PRO A 64 17.20 -3.18 12.98
C PRO A 64 17.82 -3.86 11.75
N SER A 65 18.12 -3.05 10.75
CA SER A 65 18.82 -3.53 9.55
C SER A 65 20.25 -3.98 9.89
N ASP A 66 20.82 -4.83 9.04
CA ASP A 66 22.25 -5.04 9.03
C ASP A 66 22.96 -3.73 8.66
N HIS A 67 23.78 -3.22 9.57
CA HIS A 67 24.34 -1.87 9.47
C HIS A 67 25.27 -1.70 8.25
N GLU A 68 26.10 -2.68 7.94
CA GLU A 68 27.06 -2.59 6.82
C GLU A 68 26.32 -2.67 5.49
N THR A 69 25.38 -3.60 5.37
CA THR A 69 24.57 -3.80 4.17
C THR A 69 23.66 -2.60 3.92
N GLU A 70 23.05 -2.03 4.97
CA GLU A 70 22.22 -0.83 4.84
C GLU A 70 23.04 0.39 4.42
N ASN A 71 24.26 0.57 4.99
CA ASN A 71 25.18 1.64 4.60
C ASN A 71 25.49 1.57 3.11
N LEU A 72 25.89 0.38 2.65
CA LEU A 72 26.21 0.15 1.24
C LEU A 72 24.99 0.39 0.33
N ALA A 73 23.82 -0.14 0.70
CA ALA A 73 22.59 0.05 -0.06
C ALA A 73 22.23 1.54 -0.18
N ALA A 74 22.28 2.29 0.94
CA ALA A 74 21.95 3.72 0.95
C ALA A 74 22.93 4.52 0.08
N GLU A 75 24.24 4.28 0.18
CA GLU A 75 25.25 4.93 -0.65
C GLU A 75 25.02 4.68 -2.14
N LEU A 76 24.77 3.43 -2.52
CA LEU A 76 24.51 3.05 -3.91
C LEU A 76 23.23 3.68 -4.46
N ILE A 77 22.16 3.71 -3.66
CA ILE A 77 20.88 4.36 -4.04
C ILE A 77 21.10 5.86 -4.26
N LEU A 78 21.74 6.56 -3.30
CA LEU A 78 22.01 7.99 -3.43
C LEU A 78 22.93 8.30 -4.62
N ARG A 79 23.93 7.47 -4.88
CA ARG A 79 24.79 7.62 -6.05
C ARG A 79 24.02 7.49 -7.36
N LYS A 80 23.12 6.50 -7.47
CA LYS A 80 22.24 6.34 -8.64
C LYS A 80 21.30 7.54 -8.77
N LEU A 81 20.72 7.99 -7.67
CA LEU A 81 19.79 9.12 -7.66
C LEU A 81 20.46 10.41 -8.12
N TYR A 82 21.69 10.69 -7.69
CA TYR A 82 22.43 11.89 -8.11
C TYR A 82 22.89 11.84 -9.57
N ALA A 83 23.06 10.64 -10.11
CA ALA A 83 23.44 10.46 -11.52
C ALA A 83 22.23 10.51 -12.48
N ALA A 84 21.02 10.24 -11.95
CA ALA A 84 19.81 10.14 -12.75
C ALA A 84 19.35 11.50 -13.30
N LYS A 85 18.87 11.52 -14.54
CA LYS A 85 18.29 12.69 -15.22
C LYS A 85 16.76 12.68 -15.15
N ARG A 86 16.17 11.50 -15.19
CA ARG A 86 14.72 11.30 -15.21
C ARG A 86 14.26 10.30 -14.13
N PRO A 87 14.66 10.50 -12.85
CA PRO A 87 14.27 9.60 -11.77
C PRO A 87 12.78 9.74 -11.45
N THR A 88 12.18 8.64 -10.96
CA THR A 88 10.78 8.60 -10.50
C THR A 88 10.64 7.74 -9.25
N LEU A 89 9.57 8.02 -8.47
CA LEU A 89 9.10 7.14 -7.39
C LEU A 89 7.87 6.37 -7.86
N LEU A 90 7.81 5.08 -7.53
CA LEU A 90 6.64 4.23 -7.71
C LEU A 90 6.27 3.59 -6.37
N LEU A 91 5.09 3.92 -5.86
CA LEU A 91 4.63 3.45 -4.55
C LEU A 91 3.61 2.33 -4.71
N ASP A 92 3.75 1.30 -3.90
CA ASP A 92 2.86 0.15 -3.92
C ASP A 92 2.35 -0.19 -2.51
N ALA A 93 1.47 -1.18 -2.40
CA ALA A 93 0.80 -1.59 -1.18
C ALA A 93 1.73 -1.82 0.02
N GLY A 94 2.96 -2.25 -0.21
CA GLY A 94 3.95 -2.45 0.87
C GLY A 94 4.27 -1.19 1.63
N ALA A 95 4.20 -0.01 1.00
CA ALA A 95 4.41 1.26 1.68
C ALA A 95 3.37 1.49 2.78
N GLN A 96 2.08 1.21 2.50
CA GLN A 96 1.01 1.30 3.49
C GLN A 96 1.08 0.18 4.54
N ARG A 97 1.29 -1.05 4.09
CA ARG A 97 1.35 -2.22 4.99
C ARG A 97 2.44 -2.10 6.05
N HIS A 98 3.56 -1.49 5.69
CA HIS A 98 4.70 -1.28 6.60
C HIS A 98 4.79 0.14 7.15
N ARG A 99 3.73 0.96 6.97
CA ARG A 99 3.53 2.28 7.58
C ARG A 99 4.68 3.26 7.29
N VAL A 100 5.11 3.31 6.03
CA VAL A 100 6.19 4.21 5.58
C VAL A 100 5.71 5.35 4.68
N GLU A 101 4.39 5.59 4.61
CA GLU A 101 3.78 6.63 3.76
C GLU A 101 4.38 8.01 4.06
N SER A 102 4.47 8.38 5.34
CA SER A 102 5.03 9.67 5.76
C SER A 102 6.51 9.82 5.41
N LEU A 103 7.30 8.75 5.52
CA LEU A 103 8.71 8.73 5.10
C LEU A 103 8.84 8.88 3.60
N THR A 104 7.97 8.21 2.86
CA THR A 104 7.93 8.27 1.41
C THR A 104 7.54 9.65 0.90
N GLU A 105 6.52 10.28 1.51
CA GLU A 105 6.13 11.65 1.21
C GLU A 105 7.25 12.66 1.52
N ASN A 106 7.93 12.49 2.65
CA ASN A 106 9.09 13.32 3.02
C ASN A 106 10.24 13.15 2.02
N PHE A 107 10.51 11.93 1.57
CA PHE A 107 11.53 11.67 0.56
C PHE A 107 11.14 12.32 -0.78
N ALA A 108 9.91 12.12 -1.25
CA ALA A 108 9.40 12.73 -2.47
C ALA A 108 9.50 14.27 -2.41
N ARG A 109 9.06 14.88 -1.32
CA ARG A 109 9.10 16.33 -1.13
C ARG A 109 10.52 16.89 -1.10
N LYS A 110 11.44 16.20 -0.41
CA LYS A 110 12.84 16.62 -0.29
C LYS A 110 13.59 16.52 -1.63
N THR A 111 13.26 15.51 -2.42
CA THR A 111 13.89 15.24 -3.72
C THR A 111 13.21 15.91 -4.90
N GLY A 112 11.92 16.25 -4.80
CA GLY A 112 11.12 16.75 -5.92
C GLY A 112 10.78 15.69 -6.97
N LEU A 113 10.90 14.40 -6.64
CA LEU A 113 10.65 13.30 -7.59
C LEU A 113 9.18 13.17 -7.96
N PRO A 114 8.85 13.05 -9.26
CA PRO A 114 7.52 12.64 -9.68
C PRO A 114 7.15 11.31 -9.03
N THR A 115 5.97 11.27 -8.42
CA THR A 115 5.51 10.14 -7.61
C THR A 115 4.32 9.48 -8.25
N PHE A 116 4.46 8.23 -8.59
CA PHE A 116 3.42 7.37 -9.14
C PHE A 116 3.00 6.33 -8.11
N ILE A 117 1.80 5.80 -8.29
CA ILE A 117 1.31 4.67 -7.49
C ILE A 117 0.92 3.51 -8.41
N THR A 118 0.88 2.30 -7.85
CA THR A 118 0.25 1.15 -8.51
C THR A 118 -1.23 1.07 -8.13
N PRO A 119 -2.05 0.22 -8.77
CA PRO A 119 -3.42 -0.06 -8.32
C PRO A 119 -3.53 -0.43 -6.85
N MET A 120 -2.64 -1.31 -6.37
CA MET A 120 -2.59 -1.69 -4.94
C MET A 120 -2.05 -0.58 -4.03
N GLY A 121 -1.35 0.39 -4.60
CA GLY A 121 -0.85 1.58 -3.92
C GLY A 121 -1.85 2.73 -3.84
N LYS A 122 -3.10 2.55 -4.29
CA LYS A 122 -4.12 3.59 -4.21
C LYS A 122 -4.31 4.08 -2.78
N GLY A 123 -4.21 5.40 -2.57
CA GLY A 123 -4.28 6.03 -1.25
C GLY A 123 -2.97 6.02 -0.43
N VAL A 124 -1.85 5.50 -0.98
CA VAL A 124 -0.53 5.55 -0.34
C VAL A 124 0.12 6.94 -0.49
N ALA A 125 -0.04 7.55 -1.65
CA ALA A 125 0.47 8.90 -1.92
C ALA A 125 -0.58 9.97 -1.62
N ASN A 126 -0.12 11.17 -1.30
CA ASN A 126 -0.97 12.35 -1.34
C ASN A 126 -1.21 12.74 -2.81
N GLU A 127 -2.40 12.40 -3.31
CA GLU A 127 -2.75 12.62 -4.71
C GLU A 127 -3.02 14.11 -5.02
N GLU A 128 -3.17 14.97 -4.03
CA GLU A 128 -3.24 16.44 -4.20
C GLU A 128 -1.86 17.08 -4.31
N SER A 129 -0.79 16.34 -4.01
CA SER A 129 0.58 16.82 -4.14
C SER A 129 0.90 17.22 -5.59
N PRO A 130 1.62 18.33 -5.82
CA PRO A 130 2.11 18.68 -7.16
C PRO A 130 3.11 17.66 -7.73
N LEU A 131 3.64 16.77 -6.90
CA LEU A 131 4.54 15.70 -7.31
C LEU A 131 3.79 14.42 -7.73
N PHE A 132 2.50 14.31 -7.43
CA PHE A 132 1.72 13.15 -7.83
C PHE A 132 1.54 13.13 -9.35
N ALA A 133 1.96 12.03 -9.97
CA ALA A 133 2.07 11.91 -11.41
C ALA A 133 1.18 10.80 -12.01
N GLY A 134 0.42 10.06 -11.19
CA GLY A 134 -0.60 9.12 -11.68
C GLY A 134 -0.44 7.68 -11.25
N ILE A 135 -1.20 6.81 -11.91
CA ILE A 135 -1.25 5.38 -11.61
C ILE A 135 -0.58 4.60 -12.73
N TYR A 136 0.47 3.84 -12.39
CA TYR A 136 1.15 2.98 -13.31
C TYR A 136 0.72 1.52 -13.15
N ILE A 137 0.16 0.96 -14.22
CA ILE A 137 -0.33 -0.41 -14.30
C ILE A 137 0.26 -1.14 -15.53
N GLY A 138 1.45 -0.76 -15.99
CA GLY A 138 2.03 -1.30 -17.22
C GLY A 138 1.26 -0.83 -18.46
N LYS A 139 0.92 -1.75 -19.38
CA LYS A 139 0.20 -1.41 -20.63
C LYS A 139 -1.20 -0.80 -20.42
N GLY A 140 -1.80 -0.99 -19.25
CA GLY A 140 -3.11 -0.42 -18.93
C GLY A 140 -3.04 1.02 -18.43
N SER A 141 -1.86 1.60 -18.27
CA SER A 141 -1.69 3.00 -17.85
C SER A 141 -2.06 3.97 -18.96
N GLU A 142 -2.43 5.20 -18.56
CA GLU A 142 -2.43 6.34 -19.47
C GLU A 142 -1.06 6.45 -20.19
N GLU A 143 -1.05 6.89 -21.43
CA GLU A 143 0.15 6.84 -22.28
C GLU A 143 1.29 7.71 -21.75
N ASP A 144 0.99 8.90 -21.25
CA ASP A 144 1.95 9.82 -20.66
C ASP A 144 2.55 9.27 -19.34
N VAL A 145 1.74 8.66 -18.49
CA VAL A 145 2.18 7.96 -17.27
C VAL A 145 3.11 6.81 -17.64
N ARG A 146 2.69 5.98 -18.59
CA ARG A 146 3.47 4.84 -19.05
C ARG A 146 4.82 5.26 -19.61
N THR A 147 4.80 6.22 -20.54
CA THR A 147 6.01 6.75 -21.19
C THR A 147 6.97 7.32 -20.15
N ARG A 148 6.44 8.10 -19.18
CA ARG A 148 7.27 8.74 -18.15
C ARG A 148 8.00 7.72 -17.29
N ILE A 149 7.35 6.64 -16.87
CA ILE A 149 7.97 5.58 -16.06
C ILE A 149 8.90 4.69 -16.91
N GLU A 150 8.44 4.24 -18.06
CA GLU A 150 9.19 3.28 -18.88
C GLU A 150 10.47 3.90 -19.51
N GLU A 151 10.50 5.23 -19.67
CA GLU A 151 11.68 5.98 -20.09
C GLU A 151 12.50 6.57 -18.93
N SER A 152 12.15 6.29 -17.70
CA SER A 152 12.95 6.72 -16.55
C SER A 152 14.29 5.99 -16.53
N ASP A 153 15.35 6.74 -16.26
CA ASP A 153 16.69 6.17 -16.06
C ASP A 153 16.90 5.65 -14.63
N LEU A 154 15.99 6.01 -13.72
CA LEU A 154 15.89 5.44 -12.37
C LEU A 154 14.45 5.40 -11.90
N VAL A 155 13.94 4.22 -11.53
CA VAL A 155 12.67 4.02 -10.86
C VAL A 155 12.94 3.46 -9.47
N ILE A 156 12.64 4.24 -8.43
CA ILE A 156 12.71 3.76 -7.03
C ILE A 156 11.32 3.29 -6.67
N THR A 157 11.16 1.98 -6.48
CA THR A 157 9.88 1.38 -6.11
C THR A 157 9.85 1.08 -4.62
N ILE A 158 8.80 1.50 -3.94
CA ILE A 158 8.64 1.34 -2.49
C ILE A 158 7.48 0.41 -2.19
N GLY A 159 7.78 -0.73 -1.60
CA GLY A 159 6.80 -1.73 -1.18
C GLY A 159 6.15 -2.51 -2.33
N ASN A 160 6.90 -2.82 -3.35
CA ASN A 160 6.44 -3.44 -4.59
C ASN A 160 5.82 -4.83 -4.40
N VAL A 161 4.61 -5.01 -4.93
CA VAL A 161 3.89 -6.30 -5.00
C VAL A 161 3.49 -6.56 -6.45
N LYS A 162 4.36 -7.21 -7.20
CA LYS A 162 4.10 -7.56 -8.61
C LYS A 162 3.13 -8.75 -8.68
N SER A 163 1.89 -8.49 -9.07
CA SER A 163 0.91 -9.50 -9.43
C SER A 163 0.38 -9.24 -10.84
N ASP A 164 -0.37 -10.19 -11.36
CA ASP A 164 -1.02 -10.09 -12.67
C ASP A 164 -1.96 -8.88 -12.74
N VAL A 165 -2.84 -8.72 -11.76
CA VAL A 165 -3.81 -7.60 -11.72
C VAL A 165 -3.08 -6.26 -11.48
N ASN A 166 -2.13 -6.22 -10.54
CA ASN A 166 -1.40 -4.99 -10.19
C ASN A 166 -0.48 -4.49 -11.30
N SER A 167 -0.18 -5.33 -12.29
CA SER A 167 0.74 -5.02 -13.40
C SER A 167 0.15 -5.23 -14.80
N PHE A 168 -1.18 -5.38 -14.88
CA PHE A 168 -1.89 -5.67 -16.13
C PHE A 168 -1.25 -6.83 -16.91
N GLY A 169 -1.27 -8.00 -16.29
CA GLY A 169 -0.71 -9.22 -16.86
C GLY A 169 0.83 -9.23 -16.93
N PHE A 170 1.50 -8.70 -15.90
CA PHE A 170 2.97 -8.59 -15.83
C PHE A 170 3.57 -7.77 -16.99
N SER A 171 2.86 -6.73 -17.43
CA SER A 171 3.26 -5.91 -18.58
C SER A 171 4.17 -4.73 -18.23
N TYR A 172 4.72 -4.65 -17.02
CA TYR A 172 5.72 -3.65 -16.62
C TYR A 172 6.97 -3.74 -17.49
N ARG A 173 7.47 -2.59 -17.97
CA ARG A 173 8.65 -2.49 -18.82
C ARG A 173 9.78 -1.66 -18.20
N VAL A 174 9.85 -1.63 -16.88
CA VAL A 174 10.97 -1.00 -16.18
C VAL A 174 12.17 -1.94 -16.22
N SER A 175 13.31 -1.45 -16.71
CA SER A 175 14.57 -2.20 -16.74
C SER A 175 15.04 -2.49 -15.31
N ARG A 176 15.57 -3.69 -15.08
CA ARG A 176 16.23 -4.03 -13.79
C ARG A 176 17.45 -3.15 -13.49
N LEU A 177 18.14 -2.68 -14.52
CA LEU A 177 19.30 -1.80 -14.36
C LEU A 177 18.90 -0.36 -14.02
N SER A 178 17.64 0.03 -14.32
CA SER A 178 17.06 1.32 -13.98
C SER A 178 16.14 1.24 -12.77
N SER A 179 16.09 0.11 -12.05
CA SER A 179 15.21 -0.04 -10.89
C SER A 179 15.97 -0.22 -9.58
N VAL A 180 15.38 0.33 -8.53
CA VAL A 180 15.70 0.06 -7.13
C VAL A 180 14.40 -0.33 -6.46
N ASP A 181 14.24 -1.59 -6.09
CA ASP A 181 13.04 -2.11 -5.44
C ASP A 181 13.28 -2.24 -3.92
N LEU A 182 12.64 -1.38 -3.11
CA LEU A 182 12.64 -1.46 -1.66
C LEU A 182 11.51 -2.40 -1.23
N HIS A 183 11.87 -3.58 -0.77
CA HIS A 183 10.97 -4.53 -0.13
C HIS A 183 11.03 -4.38 1.39
N PHE A 184 10.11 -5.05 2.09
CA PHE A 184 10.03 -4.94 3.54
C PHE A 184 11.35 -5.19 4.25
N ASP A 185 12.06 -6.26 3.89
CA ASP A 185 13.23 -6.83 4.57
C ASP A 185 14.50 -6.90 3.69
N HIS A 186 14.43 -6.39 2.47
CA HIS A 186 15.55 -6.39 1.54
C HIS A 186 15.40 -5.34 0.44
N VAL A 187 16.50 -5.03 -0.23
CA VAL A 187 16.53 -4.17 -1.43
C VAL A 187 17.04 -4.97 -2.62
N VAL A 188 16.42 -4.78 -3.78
CA VAL A 188 16.91 -5.32 -5.05
C VAL A 188 17.35 -4.16 -5.94
N MET A 189 18.59 -4.20 -6.40
CA MET A 189 19.18 -3.18 -7.27
C MET A 189 20.27 -3.82 -8.15
N ASP A 190 20.29 -3.49 -9.45
CA ASP A 190 21.29 -4.01 -10.42
C ASP A 190 21.43 -5.55 -10.40
N CYS A 191 20.32 -6.26 -10.22
CA CYS A 191 20.29 -7.71 -10.08
C CYS A 191 20.96 -8.25 -8.80
N ALA A 192 21.42 -7.40 -7.89
CA ALA A 192 21.88 -7.76 -6.56
C ALA A 192 20.76 -7.66 -5.53
N LYS A 193 20.79 -8.49 -4.50
CA LYS A 193 19.87 -8.47 -3.37
C LYS A 193 20.65 -8.15 -2.09
N PHE A 194 20.22 -7.10 -1.40
CA PHE A 194 20.75 -6.66 -0.12
C PHE A 194 19.80 -7.15 0.97
N GLU A 195 20.14 -8.28 1.58
CA GLU A 195 19.32 -8.92 2.60
C GLU A 195 19.40 -8.19 3.95
N ASN A 196 18.37 -8.35 4.80
CA ASN A 196 18.27 -7.75 6.12
C ASN A 196 18.41 -6.22 6.13
N VAL A 197 17.96 -5.57 5.05
CA VAL A 197 17.84 -4.12 4.94
C VAL A 197 16.34 -3.79 4.97
N TYR A 198 15.88 -3.31 6.12
CA TYR A 198 14.45 -3.04 6.32
C TYR A 198 14.06 -1.68 5.74
N MET A 199 13.01 -1.68 4.93
CA MET A 199 12.52 -0.51 4.18
C MET A 199 12.34 0.74 5.04
N LYS A 200 11.83 0.60 6.28
CA LYS A 200 11.61 1.72 7.20
C LYS A 200 12.91 2.44 7.53
N TRP A 201 13.90 1.70 8.02
CA TRP A 201 15.17 2.29 8.47
C TRP A 201 15.96 2.86 7.30
N LEU A 202 15.96 2.15 6.18
CA LEU A 202 16.60 2.65 4.96
C LEU A 202 15.94 3.95 4.47
N LEU A 203 14.61 4.06 4.46
CA LEU A 203 13.91 5.29 4.06
C LEU A 203 14.19 6.44 5.02
N GLU A 204 14.19 6.21 6.33
CA GLU A 204 14.58 7.22 7.33
C GLU A 204 15.98 7.77 7.04
N ARG A 205 16.90 6.87 6.73
CA ARG A 205 18.27 7.21 6.38
C ARG A 205 18.34 7.98 5.05
N LEU A 206 17.68 7.52 4.00
CA LEU A 206 17.65 8.22 2.71
C LEU A 206 17.07 9.62 2.84
N VAL A 207 15.99 9.80 3.61
CA VAL A 207 15.42 11.11 3.93
C VAL A 207 16.42 12.00 4.64
N LYS A 208 17.19 11.45 5.58
CA LYS A 208 18.21 12.21 6.33
C LYS A 208 19.38 12.61 5.45
N GLU A 209 19.92 11.69 4.66
CA GLU A 209 21.19 11.83 3.95
C GLU A 209 21.10 12.44 2.55
N VAL A 210 19.91 12.39 1.91
CA VAL A 210 19.77 12.97 0.58
C VAL A 210 20.03 14.47 0.58
N ASP A 211 20.91 14.89 -0.33
CA ASP A 211 21.26 16.30 -0.57
C ASP A 211 20.58 16.79 -1.86
N PRO A 212 19.53 17.60 -1.77
CA PRO A 212 18.82 18.10 -2.95
C PRO A 212 19.69 18.90 -3.91
N SER A 213 20.78 19.51 -3.44
CA SER A 213 21.67 20.32 -4.28
C SER A 213 22.47 19.49 -5.30
N LYS A 214 22.58 18.17 -5.05
CA LYS A 214 23.25 17.22 -5.93
C LYS A 214 22.34 16.63 -7.01
N LEU A 215 21.04 16.90 -6.94
CA LEU A 215 20.08 16.39 -7.91
C LEU A 215 20.19 17.15 -9.21
N THR A 216 20.39 16.43 -10.29
CA THR A 216 20.58 17.00 -11.64
C THR A 216 19.41 16.69 -12.57
N MET A 217 18.22 16.50 -12.00
CA MET A 217 17.02 16.12 -12.74
C MET A 217 16.59 17.17 -13.76
N GLU A 218 16.11 16.69 -14.90
CA GLU A 218 15.37 17.52 -15.83
C GLU A 218 14.06 17.98 -15.17
N LYS A 219 13.74 19.27 -15.28
CA LYS A 219 12.43 19.77 -14.89
C LYS A 219 11.39 19.18 -15.83
N VAL A 220 10.60 18.25 -15.34
CA VAL A 220 9.53 17.65 -16.11
C VAL A 220 8.22 18.17 -15.54
N GLU A 221 7.37 18.69 -16.41
CA GLU A 221 5.97 18.92 -16.05
C GLU A 221 5.34 17.57 -15.73
N THR A 222 4.75 17.44 -14.55
CA THR A 222 4.02 16.23 -14.20
C THR A 222 2.82 16.08 -15.12
N PRO A 223 2.66 14.94 -15.80
CA PRO A 223 1.69 14.77 -16.88
C PRO A 223 0.25 15.07 -16.52
N LEU A 224 -0.07 15.01 -15.28
CA LEU A 224 -1.41 14.79 -14.77
C LEU A 224 -2.31 16.00 -14.59
N ARG A 225 -1.92 17.19 -14.92
CA ARG A 225 -2.86 18.32 -14.84
C ARG A 225 -3.93 18.30 -15.92
N LYS A 226 -3.73 17.56 -17.03
CA LYS A 226 -4.70 17.53 -18.13
C LYS A 226 -5.94 16.68 -17.88
N SER A 227 -5.82 15.58 -17.15
CA SER A 227 -6.96 14.71 -16.85
C SER A 227 -7.83 15.20 -15.68
N LEU A 228 -7.36 16.20 -14.97
CA LEU A 228 -8.03 16.77 -13.79
C LEU A 228 -8.79 18.05 -14.04
N GLU A 229 -8.75 18.59 -15.20
CA GLU A 229 -9.90 19.38 -15.61
C GLU A 229 -11.07 18.37 -15.59
N LEU A 230 -11.69 18.28 -14.40
CA LEU A 230 -13.07 17.85 -14.31
C LEU A 230 -13.69 18.49 -15.51
N THR A 231 -13.89 17.74 -16.55
CA THR A 231 -14.78 18.20 -17.58
C THR A 231 -16.01 18.57 -16.78
N ASN A 232 -16.21 19.86 -16.54
CA ASN A 232 -17.50 20.43 -16.28
C ASN A 232 -18.36 20.10 -17.50
N GLY A 233 -18.17 18.86 -18.00
CA GLY A 233 -18.96 18.28 -19.05
C GLY A 233 -20.36 18.25 -18.52
N HIS A 234 -21.04 19.28 -18.83
CA HIS A 234 -22.43 19.18 -19.15
C HIS A 234 -22.57 18.13 -20.25
N THR A 235 -22.27 16.87 -19.91
CA THR A 235 -22.78 15.77 -20.70
C THR A 235 -24.27 15.88 -20.55
N THR A 236 -24.90 16.29 -21.62
CA THR A 236 -26.38 16.34 -21.80
C THR A 236 -27.00 14.94 -21.73
N THR A 237 -26.23 13.91 -21.43
CA THR A 237 -26.67 12.54 -21.22
C THR A 237 -27.21 12.38 -19.81
N GLN A 238 -28.44 11.92 -19.70
CA GLN A 238 -29.12 11.60 -18.44
C GLN A 238 -28.56 10.34 -17.77
N ASP A 239 -27.61 9.62 -18.41
CA ASP A 239 -27.10 8.35 -17.96
C ASP A 239 -25.81 8.52 -17.15
N VAL A 240 -25.75 7.84 -16.00
CA VAL A 240 -24.53 7.74 -15.18
C VAL A 240 -23.64 6.65 -15.75
N THR A 241 -22.54 7.06 -16.39
CA THR A 241 -21.49 6.15 -16.89
C THR A 241 -20.32 6.06 -15.93
N HIS A 242 -19.45 5.06 -16.09
CA HIS A 242 -18.22 4.96 -15.30
C HIS A 242 -17.31 6.18 -15.53
N ASP A 243 -17.14 6.62 -16.79
CA ASP A 243 -16.33 7.78 -17.16
C ASP A 243 -16.84 9.09 -16.53
N TRP A 244 -18.14 9.14 -16.21
CA TRP A 244 -18.75 10.27 -15.52
C TRP A 244 -18.63 10.14 -13.99
N LEU A 245 -18.85 8.93 -13.44
CA LEU A 245 -18.97 8.69 -12.01
C LEU A 245 -17.63 8.87 -11.29
N TRP A 246 -16.61 8.13 -11.74
CA TRP A 246 -15.37 8.00 -10.97
C TRP A 246 -14.59 9.31 -10.86
N PRO A 247 -14.40 10.13 -11.91
CA PRO A 247 -13.77 11.44 -11.76
C PRO A 247 -14.56 12.36 -10.83
N ARG A 248 -15.90 12.24 -10.83
CA ARG A 248 -16.78 13.04 -9.98
C ARG A 248 -16.68 12.71 -8.49
N MET A 249 -16.32 11.47 -8.15
CA MET A 249 -16.07 11.08 -6.77
C MET A 249 -14.91 11.88 -6.16
N SER A 250 -13.99 12.39 -6.94
CA SER A 250 -12.88 13.23 -6.47
C SER A 250 -13.38 14.49 -5.72
N SER A 251 -14.47 15.10 -6.16
CA SER A 251 -15.06 16.26 -5.50
C SER A 251 -16.06 15.91 -4.38
N TRP A 252 -16.53 14.68 -4.33
CA TRP A 252 -17.48 14.20 -3.33
C TRP A 252 -16.79 13.62 -2.09
N LEU A 253 -15.65 12.97 -2.26
CA LEU A 253 -14.82 12.48 -1.18
C LEU A 253 -14.30 13.65 -0.34
N LYS A 254 -14.07 13.38 0.94
CA LYS A 254 -13.52 14.36 1.90
C LYS A 254 -12.18 13.88 2.44
N SER A 255 -11.34 14.84 2.79
CA SER A 255 -10.09 14.55 3.48
C SER A 255 -10.32 13.59 4.66
N GLY A 256 -9.49 12.54 4.71
CA GLY A 256 -9.54 11.54 5.76
C GLY A 256 -10.62 10.45 5.60
N ASP A 257 -11.41 10.41 4.54
CA ASP A 257 -12.34 9.30 4.28
C ASP A 257 -11.58 7.96 4.17
N VAL A 258 -12.27 6.87 4.48
CA VAL A 258 -11.82 5.51 4.20
C VAL A 258 -12.67 4.94 3.08
N VAL A 259 -12.05 4.63 1.95
CA VAL A 259 -12.71 4.11 0.76
C VAL A 259 -12.45 2.63 0.64
N VAL A 260 -13.50 1.83 0.66
CA VAL A 260 -13.46 0.39 0.45
C VAL A 260 -14.05 0.08 -0.92
N THR A 261 -13.33 -0.65 -1.75
CA THR A 261 -13.82 -1.08 -3.05
C THR A 261 -13.86 -2.61 -3.14
N GLU A 262 -15.02 -3.12 -3.53
CA GLU A 262 -15.17 -4.55 -3.82
C GLU A 262 -14.53 -4.90 -5.16
N THR A 263 -14.12 -6.14 -5.30
CA THR A 263 -13.62 -6.69 -6.57
C THR A 263 -14.63 -6.51 -7.69
N GLY A 264 -14.22 -5.97 -8.82
CA GLY A 264 -15.05 -5.72 -10.01
C GLY A 264 -14.91 -4.33 -10.56
N THR A 265 -15.99 -3.71 -11.03
CA THR A 265 -15.94 -2.40 -11.68
C THR A 265 -15.54 -1.28 -10.73
N SER A 266 -15.95 -1.32 -9.46
CA SER A 266 -15.59 -0.32 -8.46
C SER A 266 -14.09 -0.31 -8.15
N PHE A 267 -13.48 -1.49 -8.09
CA PHE A 267 -12.06 -1.65 -7.86
C PHE A 267 -11.19 -1.05 -8.98
N VAL A 268 -11.63 -1.16 -10.24
CA VAL A 268 -10.93 -0.56 -11.38
C VAL A 268 -11.28 0.93 -11.49
N GLY A 269 -12.56 1.25 -11.40
CA GLY A 269 -13.05 2.62 -11.59
C GLY A 269 -12.49 3.63 -10.58
N ILE A 270 -12.22 3.19 -9.33
CA ILE A 270 -11.65 4.08 -8.30
C ILE A 270 -10.26 4.63 -8.67
N TRP A 271 -9.57 4.02 -9.64
CA TRP A 271 -8.28 4.54 -10.09
C TRP A 271 -8.41 5.90 -10.76
N GLU A 272 -9.54 6.19 -11.39
CA GLU A 272 -9.83 7.48 -12.02
C GLU A 272 -10.30 8.56 -11.03
N THR A 273 -10.57 8.15 -9.79
CA THR A 273 -10.92 9.08 -8.70
C THR A 273 -9.65 9.62 -8.06
N ARG A 274 -9.45 10.93 -8.08
CA ARG A 274 -8.36 11.56 -7.33
C ARG A 274 -8.75 11.67 -5.86
N PHE A 275 -7.91 11.13 -4.98
CA PHE A 275 -8.16 11.16 -3.56
C PHE A 275 -7.75 12.48 -2.92
N PRO A 276 -8.65 13.11 -2.14
CA PRO A 276 -8.27 14.19 -1.23
C PRO A 276 -7.24 13.72 -0.21
N THR A 277 -6.48 14.66 0.32
CA THR A 277 -5.43 14.37 1.31
C THR A 277 -5.94 13.51 2.48
N GLY A 278 -5.21 12.45 2.81
CA GLY A 278 -5.48 11.57 3.94
C GLY A 278 -6.60 10.54 3.69
N VAL A 279 -7.15 10.44 2.49
CA VAL A 279 -8.04 9.33 2.12
C VAL A 279 -7.25 8.03 2.07
N GLN A 280 -7.78 7.00 2.71
CA GLN A 280 -7.20 5.65 2.69
C GLN A 280 -8.04 4.72 1.82
N ALA A 281 -7.38 3.87 1.02
CA ALA A 281 -8.03 2.84 0.23
C ALA A 281 -7.87 1.46 0.86
N ILE A 282 -8.94 0.68 0.84
CA ILE A 282 -8.95 -0.74 1.20
C ILE A 282 -9.53 -1.51 0.02
N ASN A 283 -8.74 -2.41 -0.52
CA ASN A 283 -9.15 -3.24 -1.65
C ASN A 283 -8.50 -4.63 -1.59
N GLN A 284 -9.04 -5.55 -2.37
CA GLN A 284 -8.56 -6.94 -2.44
C GLN A 284 -8.01 -7.24 -3.85
N THR A 285 -7.09 -6.38 -4.33
CA THR A 285 -6.50 -6.49 -5.67
C THR A 285 -5.78 -7.81 -5.89
N LEU A 286 -4.98 -8.25 -4.90
CA LEU A 286 -4.07 -9.38 -5.06
C LEU A 286 -4.81 -10.72 -5.29
N TRP A 287 -5.88 -10.96 -4.54
CA TRP A 287 -6.62 -12.22 -4.58
C TRP A 287 -8.00 -12.07 -5.21
N SER A 288 -8.45 -10.85 -5.42
CA SER A 288 -9.77 -10.52 -6.00
C SER A 288 -10.91 -11.28 -5.33
N SER A 289 -10.89 -11.34 -3.99
CA SER A 289 -11.83 -12.10 -3.17
C SER A 289 -13.21 -11.42 -3.16
N ILE A 290 -14.15 -11.96 -3.90
CA ILE A 290 -15.53 -11.44 -3.97
C ILE A 290 -16.21 -11.61 -2.61
N GLY A 291 -16.90 -10.54 -2.14
CA GLY A 291 -17.54 -10.47 -0.84
C GLY A 291 -16.67 -9.92 0.29
N TYR A 292 -15.42 -9.56 -0.01
CA TYR A 292 -14.50 -8.94 0.97
C TYR A 292 -14.95 -7.55 1.41
N GLY A 293 -15.53 -6.75 0.48
CA GLY A 293 -15.76 -5.31 0.66
C GLY A 293 -16.66 -4.99 1.85
N VAL A 294 -17.78 -5.70 2.03
CA VAL A 294 -18.73 -5.45 3.12
C VAL A 294 -18.10 -5.68 4.49
N GLY A 295 -17.43 -6.82 4.67
CA GLY A 295 -16.73 -7.12 5.94
C GLY A 295 -15.59 -6.14 6.23
N ALA A 296 -14.82 -5.78 5.21
CA ALA A 296 -13.76 -4.79 5.33
C ALA A 296 -14.29 -3.40 5.69
N ALA A 297 -15.41 -2.98 5.10
CA ALA A 297 -16.06 -1.70 5.42
C ALA A 297 -16.56 -1.67 6.86
N GLN A 298 -17.15 -2.76 7.35
CA GLN A 298 -17.57 -2.89 8.74
C GLN A 298 -16.36 -2.78 9.69
N GLY A 299 -15.28 -3.51 9.39
CA GLY A 299 -14.05 -3.46 10.19
C GLY A 299 -13.43 -2.06 10.21
N ALA A 300 -13.36 -1.39 9.05
CA ALA A 300 -12.86 -0.02 8.95
C ALA A 300 -13.71 0.96 9.76
N ALA A 301 -15.05 0.87 9.67
CA ALA A 301 -15.96 1.73 10.42
C ALA A 301 -15.82 1.55 11.95
N LEU A 302 -15.67 0.31 12.40
CA LEU A 302 -15.43 0.01 13.82
C LEU A 302 -14.08 0.55 14.28
N ALA A 303 -13.02 0.37 13.50
CA ALA A 303 -11.70 0.89 13.83
C ALA A 303 -11.69 2.43 13.93
N MET A 304 -12.40 3.12 13.05
CA MET A 304 -12.54 4.58 13.12
C MET A 304 -13.30 5.02 14.38
N LYS A 305 -14.36 4.30 14.76
CA LYS A 305 -15.11 4.59 15.99
C LYS A 305 -14.25 4.41 17.23
N THR A 306 -13.48 3.35 17.31
CA THR A 306 -12.64 3.05 18.50
C THR A 306 -11.44 3.98 18.62
N SER A 307 -10.91 4.50 17.52
CA SER A 307 -9.82 5.49 17.52
C SER A 307 -10.27 6.93 17.81
N GLY A 308 -11.56 7.15 18.11
CA GLY A 308 -12.11 8.48 18.38
C GLY A 308 -12.24 9.38 17.12
N GLY A 309 -12.06 8.83 15.94
CA GLY A 309 -12.15 9.56 14.69
C GLY A 309 -13.58 9.63 14.15
N LEU A 310 -13.95 10.79 13.59
CA LEU A 310 -15.22 11.00 12.88
C LEU A 310 -15.07 10.80 11.37
N ARG A 311 -14.21 9.88 10.94
CA ARG A 311 -13.95 9.61 9.51
C ARG A 311 -15.08 8.77 8.91
N ARG A 312 -15.53 9.14 7.71
CA ARG A 312 -16.51 8.34 6.98
C ARG A 312 -15.83 7.09 6.40
N THR A 313 -16.54 5.97 6.46
CA THR A 313 -16.21 4.77 5.68
C THR A 313 -17.20 4.66 4.53
N ILE A 314 -16.69 4.59 3.32
CA ILE A 314 -17.47 4.55 2.07
C ILE A 314 -17.13 3.23 1.38
N CYS A 315 -18.16 2.42 1.12
CA CYS A 315 -18.00 1.15 0.43
C CYS A 315 -18.65 1.25 -0.96
N PHE A 316 -17.86 0.98 -1.99
CA PHE A 316 -18.35 0.81 -3.36
C PHE A 316 -18.50 -0.69 -3.63
N GLU A 317 -19.72 -1.15 -3.68
CA GLU A 317 -20.10 -2.56 -3.79
C GLU A 317 -21.00 -2.78 -4.99
N GLY A 318 -20.82 -3.92 -5.68
CA GLY A 318 -21.75 -4.35 -6.72
C GLY A 318 -22.93 -5.13 -6.12
N ASP A 319 -24.16 -4.91 -6.62
CA ASP A 319 -25.39 -5.53 -6.11
C ASP A 319 -25.33 -7.06 -6.05
N GLY A 320 -24.80 -7.71 -7.10
CA GLY A 320 -24.63 -9.16 -7.14
C GLY A 320 -23.62 -9.68 -6.11
N LYS A 321 -22.57 -8.89 -5.82
CA LYS A 321 -21.54 -9.24 -4.85
C LYS A 321 -21.98 -9.00 -3.41
N TYR A 322 -22.77 -7.95 -3.20
CA TYR A 322 -23.44 -7.69 -1.93
C TYR A 322 -24.34 -8.85 -1.52
N ARG A 323 -25.12 -9.40 -2.46
CA ARG A 323 -25.96 -10.59 -2.22
C ARG A 323 -25.12 -11.81 -1.83
N ALA A 324 -23.99 -12.03 -2.48
CA ALA A 324 -23.09 -13.11 -2.13
C ALA A 324 -22.52 -12.94 -0.70
N ALA A 325 -22.05 -11.74 -0.34
CA ALA A 325 -21.56 -11.43 1.00
C ALA A 325 -22.66 -11.63 2.07
N HIS A 326 -23.89 -11.19 1.80
CA HIS A 326 -25.01 -11.36 2.72
C HIS A 326 -25.35 -12.83 2.96
N THR A 327 -25.25 -13.67 1.94
CA THR A 327 -25.48 -15.12 2.07
C THR A 327 -24.49 -15.78 3.04
N PHE A 328 -23.21 -15.35 3.01
CA PHE A 328 -22.20 -15.82 3.97
C PHE A 328 -22.41 -15.28 5.39
N MET A 329 -22.88 -14.03 5.52
CA MET A 329 -23.11 -13.40 6.83
C MET A 329 -24.42 -13.84 7.50
N SER A 330 -25.38 -14.31 6.74
CA SER A 330 -26.68 -14.81 7.22
C SER A 330 -26.73 -16.33 7.43
N SER A 331 -25.63 -17.05 7.13
CA SER A 331 -25.54 -18.49 7.42
C SER A 331 -25.52 -18.70 8.94
N PRO A 332 -26.38 -19.55 9.49
CA PRO A 332 -26.46 -19.79 10.94
C PRO A 332 -25.37 -20.71 11.49
N TYR A 333 -24.18 -20.74 10.89
CA TYR A 333 -23.04 -21.53 11.38
C TYR A 333 -21.89 -20.64 11.79
#